data_4be0fd3b94644321cfa09701e5f86608
#
_entry.id   4be0fd3b94644321cfa09701e5f86608
#
_cell.length_a   1.000
_cell.length_b   1.000
_cell.length_c   1.000
_cell.angle_alpha   90.00
_cell.angle_beta   90.00
_cell.angle_gamma   90.00
#
_symmetry.space_group_name_H-M   'P 1'
#
loop_
_entity.id
_entity.type
_entity.pdbx_description
1 polymer ?
#
loop_
_entity_poly.entity_id
_entity_poly.type
_entity_poly.pdbx_seq_one_letter_code
_entity_poly.pdbx_strand_id
1 'polypeptide(L)'
;MRPAMRTQRPLRKSSRRKFLRTLALGSAYVATFAAGWLRPVHLLAAEWNKAAFDAKALADTLKSIGATSAADSDQIQLKAPEIAENGAIVPVEITSRIPGTQTIYVIADKNPQPLVAIFDITAGLEPFISTRIKMGESSKVRVLVKAGGKFYVTTQEVKVTIGGCGG
;
A
#
# COMPACT_ATOMS: atom_id res chain seq x y z
N MET A 1 -87.06 -32.16 -22.43
CA MET A 1 -85.76 -32.13 -21.71
C MET A 1 -84.63 -32.07 -22.79
N ARG A 2 -83.95 -30.91 -22.94
CA ARG A 2 -82.83 -30.76 -23.85
C ARG A 2 -81.54 -30.61 -22.99
N PRO A 3 -80.47 -31.36 -23.26
CA PRO A 3 -79.22 -31.20 -22.51
C PRO A 3 -78.44 -29.97 -22.99
N ALA A 4 -77.92 -29.23 -22.03
CA ALA A 4 -77.13 -28.04 -22.28
C ALA A 4 -75.78 -28.37 -22.92
N MET A 5 -75.49 -27.78 -24.05
CA MET A 5 -74.16 -27.80 -24.71
C MET A 5 -73.12 -26.99 -23.88
N ARG A 6 -72.15 -27.71 -23.34
CA ARG A 6 -71.02 -27.14 -22.61
C ARG A 6 -69.94 -26.68 -23.63
N THR A 7 -69.91 -25.40 -23.91
CA THR A 7 -68.87 -24.76 -24.75
C THR A 7 -67.51 -24.85 -24.03
N GLN A 8 -66.63 -25.69 -24.52
CA GLN A 8 -65.23 -25.71 -24.10
C GLN A 8 -64.49 -24.54 -24.72
N ARG A 9 -64.00 -23.64 -23.86
CA ARG A 9 -63.05 -22.57 -24.29
C ARG A 9 -61.71 -23.19 -24.66
N PRO A 10 -61.12 -22.89 -25.83
CA PRO A 10 -59.81 -23.38 -26.19
C PRO A 10 -58.75 -22.67 -25.34
N LEU A 11 -57.92 -23.48 -24.67
CA LEU A 11 -56.75 -23.00 -23.94
C LEU A 11 -55.78 -22.35 -24.90
N ARG A 12 -55.63 -21.03 -24.78
CA ARG A 12 -54.70 -20.21 -25.56
C ARG A 12 -53.29 -20.70 -25.27
N LYS A 13 -52.68 -21.48 -26.16
CA LYS A 13 -51.28 -21.87 -26.12
C LYS A 13 -50.41 -20.59 -26.17
N SER A 14 -50.10 -20.04 -25.03
CA SER A 14 -49.13 -18.96 -24.90
C SER A 14 -47.80 -19.48 -25.42
N SER A 15 -47.30 -18.90 -26.53
CA SER A 15 -46.12 -19.42 -27.22
C SER A 15 -44.86 -19.14 -26.34
N ARG A 16 -44.40 -20.17 -25.66
CA ARG A 16 -43.15 -20.16 -24.87
C ARG A 16 -41.96 -19.55 -25.63
N ARG A 17 -42.00 -19.65 -26.96
CA ARG A 17 -40.99 -19.03 -27.87
C ARG A 17 -41.03 -17.49 -27.88
N LYS A 18 -42.18 -16.84 -27.72
CA LYS A 18 -42.27 -15.35 -27.65
C LYS A 18 -41.75 -14.85 -26.30
N PHE A 19 -42.05 -15.58 -25.21
CA PHE A 19 -41.55 -15.24 -23.87
C PHE A 19 -40.01 -15.35 -23.77
N LEU A 20 -39.44 -16.41 -24.35
CA LEU A 20 -37.98 -16.58 -24.38
C LEU A 20 -37.25 -15.52 -25.25
N ARG A 21 -37.87 -15.07 -26.36
CA ARG A 21 -37.29 -13.99 -27.15
C ARG A 21 -37.30 -12.64 -26.47
N THR A 22 -38.34 -12.31 -25.74
CA THR A 22 -38.39 -11.06 -24.92
C THR A 22 -37.42 -11.07 -23.76
N LEU A 23 -37.19 -12.21 -23.11
CA LEU A 23 -36.19 -12.35 -22.07
C LEU A 23 -34.76 -12.23 -22.64
N ALA A 24 -34.47 -12.78 -23.82
CA ALA A 24 -33.15 -12.70 -24.43
C ALA A 24 -32.77 -11.27 -24.84
N LEU A 25 -33.73 -10.47 -25.33
CA LEU A 25 -33.50 -9.06 -25.67
C LEU A 25 -33.36 -8.18 -24.43
N GLY A 26 -34.11 -8.44 -23.36
CA GLY A 26 -34.01 -7.73 -22.07
C GLY A 26 -32.68 -7.97 -21.36
N SER A 27 -32.16 -9.20 -21.40
CA SER A 27 -30.88 -9.56 -20.76
C SER A 27 -29.67 -8.90 -21.44
N ALA A 28 -29.70 -8.68 -22.75
CA ALA A 28 -28.63 -7.99 -23.46
C ALA A 28 -28.52 -6.49 -23.06
N TYR A 29 -29.66 -5.82 -22.84
CA TYR A 29 -29.64 -4.43 -22.36
C TYR A 29 -29.17 -4.30 -20.92
N VAL A 30 -29.53 -5.22 -20.03
CA VAL A 30 -29.06 -5.21 -18.62
C VAL A 30 -27.56 -5.49 -18.55
N ALA A 31 -27.04 -6.41 -19.37
CA ALA A 31 -25.61 -6.73 -19.40
C ALA A 31 -24.75 -5.53 -19.89
N THR A 32 -25.22 -4.75 -20.86
CA THR A 32 -24.51 -3.55 -21.34
C THR A 32 -24.52 -2.41 -20.32
N PHE A 33 -25.61 -2.24 -19.56
CA PHE A 33 -25.66 -1.24 -18.49
C PHE A 33 -24.78 -1.63 -17.30
N ALA A 34 -24.77 -2.91 -16.90
CA ALA A 34 -23.93 -3.40 -15.81
C ALA A 34 -22.43 -3.32 -16.13
N ALA A 35 -22.02 -3.59 -17.37
CA ALA A 35 -20.62 -3.48 -17.81
C ALA A 35 -20.10 -2.04 -17.82
N GLY A 36 -20.96 -1.05 -18.00
CA GLY A 36 -20.58 0.38 -17.94
C GLY A 36 -20.35 0.89 -16.51
N TRP A 37 -20.93 0.25 -15.50
CA TRP A 37 -20.79 0.64 -14.10
C TRP A 37 -19.65 -0.10 -13.36
N LEU A 38 -19.20 -1.22 -13.90
CA LEU A 38 -18.02 -1.95 -13.43
C LEU A 38 -16.76 -1.41 -14.11
N ARG A 39 -16.55 -0.09 -14.07
CA ARG A 39 -15.23 0.43 -14.33
C ARG A 39 -14.34 -0.10 -13.19
N PRO A 40 -13.25 -0.84 -13.47
CA PRO A 40 -12.28 -1.12 -12.44
C PRO A 40 -11.82 0.25 -11.93
N VAL A 41 -12.21 0.61 -10.72
CA VAL A 41 -11.54 1.68 -10.00
C VAL A 41 -10.12 1.16 -9.92
N HIS A 42 -9.21 1.72 -10.72
CA HIS A 42 -7.80 1.56 -10.49
C HIS A 42 -7.59 2.10 -9.08
N LEU A 43 -7.62 1.19 -8.11
CA LEU A 43 -7.03 1.45 -6.82
C LEU A 43 -5.60 1.84 -7.16
N LEU A 44 -5.31 3.14 -7.09
CA LEU A 44 -3.97 3.67 -7.11
C LEU A 44 -3.32 3.16 -5.82
N ALA A 45 -3.03 1.87 -5.77
CA ALA A 45 -2.01 1.36 -4.88
C ALA A 45 -0.78 2.18 -5.22
N ALA A 46 -0.25 2.90 -4.23
CA ALA A 46 0.98 3.66 -4.41
C ALA A 46 1.96 2.76 -5.16
N GLU A 47 2.43 3.22 -6.34
CA GLU A 47 3.31 2.38 -7.15
C GLU A 47 4.49 1.95 -6.29
N TRP A 48 4.60 0.65 -6.09
CA TRP A 48 5.69 0.04 -5.34
C TRP A 48 7.02 0.45 -5.97
N ASN A 49 7.81 1.24 -5.26
CA ASN A 49 9.13 1.65 -5.73
C ASN A 49 10.14 0.49 -5.65
N LYS A 50 9.95 -0.47 -6.56
CA LYS A 50 10.78 -1.69 -6.62
C LYS A 50 12.26 -1.37 -6.71
N ALA A 51 12.64 -0.37 -7.50
CA ALA A 51 14.03 0.02 -7.70
C ALA A 51 14.69 0.46 -6.38
N ALA A 52 13.97 1.17 -5.53
CA ALA A 52 14.50 1.61 -4.24
C ALA A 52 14.67 0.45 -3.25
N PHE A 53 13.74 -0.53 -3.26
CA PHE A 53 13.83 -1.70 -2.39
C PHE A 53 14.83 -2.74 -2.87
N ASP A 54 15.09 -2.85 -4.18
CA ASP A 54 16.07 -3.77 -4.74
C ASP A 54 17.51 -3.21 -4.69
N ALA A 55 17.69 -1.92 -4.40
CA ALA A 55 18.99 -1.29 -4.31
C ALA A 55 19.83 -1.94 -3.19
N LYS A 56 21.10 -2.23 -3.51
CA LYS A 56 22.03 -2.88 -2.57
C LYS A 56 23.00 -1.89 -1.93
N ALA A 57 23.09 -0.68 -2.45
CA ALA A 57 23.92 0.38 -1.91
C ALA A 57 23.07 1.56 -1.43
N LEU A 58 23.48 2.18 -0.33
CA LEU A 58 22.80 3.36 0.22
C LEU A 58 22.65 4.47 -0.82
N ALA A 59 23.71 4.72 -1.62
CA ALA A 59 23.71 5.76 -2.65
C ALA A 59 22.64 5.51 -3.73
N ASP A 60 22.48 4.26 -4.16
CA ASP A 60 21.48 3.88 -5.17
C ASP A 60 20.06 3.98 -4.58
N THR A 61 19.89 3.59 -3.31
CA THR A 61 18.65 3.78 -2.57
C THR A 61 18.24 5.25 -2.53
N LEU A 62 19.14 6.13 -2.09
CA LEU A 62 18.88 7.57 -1.99
C LEU A 62 18.56 8.18 -3.36
N LYS A 63 19.25 7.75 -4.41
CA LYS A 63 18.98 8.17 -5.79
C LYS A 63 17.61 7.72 -6.26
N SER A 64 17.23 6.47 -5.98
CA SER A 64 15.94 5.90 -6.41
C SER A 64 14.73 6.54 -5.74
N ILE A 65 14.88 7.08 -4.53
CA ILE A 65 13.83 7.84 -3.84
C ILE A 65 13.93 9.36 -4.09
N GLY A 66 14.95 9.81 -4.81
CA GLY A 66 15.17 11.23 -5.11
C GLY A 66 15.75 12.05 -3.94
N ALA A 67 16.31 11.40 -2.92
CA ALA A 67 16.82 12.03 -1.70
C ALA A 67 18.35 12.22 -1.71
N THR A 68 18.90 12.66 -2.83
CA THR A 68 20.36 12.88 -2.99
C THR A 68 20.89 14.05 -2.16
N SER A 69 20.00 14.99 -1.80
CA SER A 69 20.31 16.09 -0.89
C SER A 69 19.23 16.17 0.17
N ALA A 70 19.53 15.76 1.39
CA ALA A 70 18.65 15.88 2.54
C ALA A 70 19.31 16.77 3.59
N ALA A 71 18.53 17.67 4.19
CA ALA A 71 19.00 18.52 5.27
C ALA A 71 18.84 17.82 6.62
N ASP A 72 19.84 17.90 7.48
CA ASP A 72 19.69 17.43 8.87
C ASP A 72 18.59 18.22 9.58
N SER A 73 17.76 17.54 10.39
CA SER A 73 16.66 18.17 11.10
C SER A 73 16.44 17.56 12.47
N ASP A 74 16.38 18.40 13.48
CA ASP A 74 16.01 18.08 14.85
C ASP A 74 14.49 17.90 15.03
N GLN A 75 13.71 18.28 14.02
CA GLN A 75 12.25 18.09 14.00
C GLN A 75 11.84 16.62 13.71
N ILE A 76 12.82 15.76 13.37
CA ILE A 76 12.60 14.32 13.25
C ILE A 76 13.14 13.66 14.51
N GLN A 77 12.25 13.10 15.32
CA GLN A 77 12.65 12.33 16.48
C GLN A 77 12.69 10.86 16.11
N LEU A 78 13.87 10.26 16.22
CA LEU A 78 14.09 8.82 16.09
C LEU A 78 14.47 8.26 17.47
N LYS A 79 13.73 7.27 17.93
CA LYS A 79 14.06 6.48 19.11
C LYS A 79 14.34 5.05 18.68
N ALA A 80 15.53 4.59 18.92
CA ALA A 80 15.98 3.22 18.73
C ALA A 80 16.91 2.83 19.91
N PRO A 81 17.05 1.55 20.24
CA PRO A 81 18.02 1.14 21.25
C PRO A 81 19.46 1.41 20.75
N GLU A 82 20.32 1.87 21.63
CA GLU A 82 21.77 1.99 21.31
C GLU A 82 22.40 0.61 21.04
N ILE A 83 21.92 -0.41 21.78
CA ILE A 83 22.33 -1.80 21.64
C ILE A 83 21.08 -2.67 21.47
N ALA A 84 20.99 -3.35 20.33
CA ALA A 84 19.98 -4.35 20.05
C ALA A 84 20.60 -5.74 20.23
N GLU A 85 20.12 -6.51 21.20
CA GLU A 85 20.60 -7.88 21.43
C GLU A 85 20.32 -8.80 20.26
N ASN A 86 19.22 -8.55 19.56
CA ASN A 86 18.80 -9.33 18.38
C ASN A 86 18.44 -8.39 17.23
N GLY A 87 19.25 -8.42 16.18
CA GLY A 87 19.01 -7.66 14.95
C GLY A 87 17.78 -8.07 14.14
N ALA A 88 17.19 -9.24 14.42
CA ALA A 88 15.95 -9.64 13.74
C ALA A 88 14.75 -8.79 14.15
N ILE A 89 14.78 -8.16 15.33
CA ILE A 89 13.66 -7.43 15.92
C ILE A 89 14.19 -6.18 16.64
N VAL A 90 14.49 -5.13 15.90
CA VAL A 90 14.95 -3.85 16.45
C VAL A 90 13.77 -2.87 16.49
N PRO A 91 13.28 -2.48 17.69
CA PRO A 91 12.17 -1.54 17.79
C PRO A 91 12.64 -0.13 17.40
N VAL A 92 11.82 0.57 16.64
CA VAL A 92 12.04 1.97 16.26
C VAL A 92 10.74 2.76 16.39
N GLU A 93 10.84 3.95 16.98
CA GLU A 93 9.76 4.94 16.99
C GLU A 93 10.24 6.20 16.26
N ILE A 94 9.39 6.71 15.40
CA ILE A 94 9.69 7.87 14.55
C ILE A 94 8.55 8.86 14.71
N THR A 95 8.88 10.10 15.02
CA THR A 95 7.93 11.21 15.04
C THR A 95 8.49 12.34 14.18
N SER A 96 7.70 12.80 13.21
CA SER A 96 8.04 14.01 12.44
C SER A 96 7.20 15.19 12.93
N ARG A 97 7.88 16.28 13.29
CA ARG A 97 7.26 17.57 13.59
C ARG A 97 7.35 18.53 12.42
N ILE A 98 7.82 18.05 11.26
CA ILE A 98 7.94 18.85 10.05
C ILE A 98 6.55 19.06 9.46
N PRO A 99 6.08 20.32 9.30
CA PRO A 99 4.77 20.58 8.71
C PRO A 99 4.67 20.02 7.30
N GLY A 100 3.54 19.38 6.98
CA GLY A 100 3.30 18.82 5.65
C GLY A 100 4.15 17.59 5.34
N THR A 101 4.52 16.78 6.35
CA THR A 101 5.13 15.47 6.16
C THR A 101 4.26 14.61 5.26
N GLN A 102 4.82 14.11 4.17
CA GLN A 102 4.15 13.32 3.15
C GLN A 102 4.57 11.85 3.19
N THR A 103 5.87 11.61 3.33
CA THR A 103 6.42 10.25 3.32
C THR A 103 7.59 10.15 4.29
N ILE A 104 7.66 9.04 5.00
CA ILE A 104 8.75 8.68 5.89
C ILE A 104 9.43 7.42 5.36
N TYR A 105 10.73 7.49 5.15
CA TYR A 105 11.57 6.37 4.70
C TYR A 105 12.45 5.92 5.86
N VAL A 106 12.54 4.61 6.06
CA VAL A 106 13.42 4.00 7.07
C VAL A 106 14.49 3.20 6.37
N ILE A 107 15.73 3.50 6.67
CA ILE A 107 16.91 2.92 6.03
C ILE A 107 17.86 2.40 7.10
N ALA A 108 18.35 1.17 6.92
CA ALA A 108 19.47 0.62 7.69
C ALA A 108 20.67 0.53 6.76
N ASP A 109 21.65 1.43 6.97
CA ASP A 109 22.71 1.74 5.99
C ASP A 109 23.48 0.51 5.50
N LYS A 110 23.68 -0.50 6.35
CA LYS A 110 24.49 -1.69 6.04
C LYS A 110 23.69 -2.96 5.78
N ASN A 111 22.37 -2.86 5.74
CA ASN A 111 21.57 -4.02 5.33
C ASN A 111 21.87 -4.37 3.86
N PRO A 112 21.74 -5.64 3.46
CA PRO A 112 21.87 -6.07 2.06
C PRO A 112 20.95 -5.29 1.11
N GLN A 113 19.81 -4.83 1.60
CA GLN A 113 18.90 -3.86 0.99
C GLN A 113 18.67 -2.77 2.03
N PRO A 114 19.29 -1.60 1.86
CA PRO A 114 19.25 -0.54 2.87
C PRO A 114 17.85 -0.01 3.17
N LEU A 115 16.99 0.12 2.16
CA LEU A 115 15.61 0.58 2.36
C LEU A 115 14.78 -0.50 3.05
N VAL A 116 14.34 -0.21 4.26
CA VAL A 116 13.57 -1.14 5.08
C VAL A 116 12.08 -0.92 4.94
N ALA A 117 11.64 0.34 4.93
CA ALA A 117 10.22 0.68 4.85
C ALA A 117 9.98 2.08 4.27
N ILE A 118 8.80 2.25 3.69
CA ILE A 118 8.24 3.53 3.25
C ILE A 118 6.86 3.65 3.88
N PHE A 119 6.56 4.80 4.48
CA PHE A 119 5.27 5.12 5.06
C PHE A 119 4.75 6.40 4.44
N ASP A 120 3.65 6.31 3.72
CA ASP A 120 2.94 7.49 3.21
C ASP A 120 1.97 8.01 4.26
N ILE A 121 2.10 9.29 4.59
CA ILE A 121 1.32 9.96 5.61
C ILE A 121 0.18 10.71 4.93
N THR A 122 -1.03 10.26 5.17
CA THR A 122 -2.24 10.92 4.65
C THR A 122 -2.52 12.21 5.43
N ALA A 123 -3.02 13.22 4.74
CA ALA A 123 -3.39 14.48 5.38
C ALA A 123 -4.35 14.27 6.56
N GLY A 124 -4.04 14.93 7.69
CA GLY A 124 -4.82 14.81 8.93
C GLY A 124 -4.36 13.70 9.88
N LEU A 125 -3.40 12.86 9.48
CA LEU A 125 -2.78 11.89 10.39
C LEU A 125 -1.55 12.52 11.07
N GLU A 126 -1.32 12.12 12.32
CA GLU A 126 -0.08 12.42 13.03
C GLU A 126 1.06 11.61 12.41
N PRO A 127 2.19 12.24 12.02
CA PRO A 127 3.33 11.55 11.46
C PRO A 127 4.12 10.80 12.56
N PHE A 128 3.50 9.79 13.14
CA PHE A 128 4.05 8.91 14.16
C PHE A 128 4.04 7.45 13.68
N ILE A 129 5.18 6.77 13.80
CA ILE A 129 5.37 5.38 13.42
C ILE A 129 6.06 4.65 14.56
N SER A 130 5.47 3.54 14.99
CA SER A 130 6.11 2.59 15.90
C SER A 130 6.16 1.23 15.20
N THR A 131 7.36 0.73 14.96
CA THR A 131 7.56 -0.52 14.22
C THR A 131 8.83 -1.26 14.67
N ARG A 132 9.07 -2.41 14.08
CA ARG A 132 10.29 -3.20 14.27
C ARG A 132 10.95 -3.41 12.92
N ILE A 133 12.26 -3.22 12.89
CA ILE A 133 13.07 -3.41 11.68
C ILE A 133 14.04 -4.57 11.87
N LYS A 134 14.50 -5.15 10.76
CA LYS A 134 15.61 -6.11 10.75
C LYS A 134 16.90 -5.40 10.42
N MET A 135 17.94 -5.70 11.19
CA MET A 135 19.31 -5.23 10.96
C MET A 135 20.25 -6.43 10.88
N GLY A 136 20.98 -6.54 9.76
CA GLY A 136 21.94 -7.65 9.57
C GLY A 136 23.18 -7.50 10.44
N GLU A 137 23.59 -6.26 10.69
CA GLU A 137 24.78 -5.91 11.46
C GLU A 137 24.62 -4.52 12.09
N SER A 138 25.56 -4.16 12.96
CA SER A 138 25.65 -2.80 13.55
C SER A 138 25.79 -1.75 12.46
N SER A 139 24.88 -0.80 12.42
CA SER A 139 24.87 0.27 11.42
C SER A 139 24.07 1.48 11.88
N LYS A 140 24.12 2.55 11.07
CA LYS A 140 23.23 3.68 11.26
C LYS A 140 21.82 3.32 10.75
N VAL A 141 20.82 3.62 11.57
CA VAL A 141 19.42 3.73 11.15
C VAL A 141 19.20 5.17 10.76
N ARG A 142 18.77 5.35 9.53
CA ARG A 142 18.51 6.65 8.91
C ARG A 142 17.02 6.79 8.65
N VAL A 143 16.46 7.92 9.06
CA VAL A 143 15.08 8.29 8.78
C VAL A 143 15.09 9.51 7.88
N LEU A 144 14.46 9.38 6.70
CA LEU A 144 14.24 10.48 5.79
C LEU A 144 12.76 10.85 5.80
N VAL A 145 12.49 12.14 5.84
CA VAL A 145 11.14 12.70 5.77
C VAL A 145 11.04 13.57 4.53
N LYS A 146 10.05 13.29 3.70
CA LYS A 146 9.68 14.14 2.57
C LYS A 146 8.56 15.08 2.96
N ALA A 147 8.78 16.37 2.86
CA ALA A 147 7.80 17.42 3.13
C ALA A 147 7.99 18.60 2.19
N GLY A 148 6.93 19.06 1.54
CA GLY A 148 6.98 20.20 0.61
C GLY A 148 8.00 20.04 -0.53
N GLY A 149 8.20 18.82 -1.03
CA GLY A 149 9.17 18.51 -2.09
C GLY A 149 10.64 18.49 -1.64
N LYS A 150 10.93 18.68 -0.35
CA LYS A 150 12.26 18.63 0.24
C LYS A 150 12.43 17.37 1.08
N PHE A 151 13.70 16.98 1.27
CA PHE A 151 14.05 15.86 2.15
C PHE A 151 14.80 16.35 3.37
N TYR A 152 14.41 15.79 4.51
CA TYR A 152 15.03 16.01 5.81
C TYR A 152 15.50 14.68 6.37
N VAL A 153 16.56 14.67 7.15
CA VAL A 153 17.16 13.44 7.65
C VAL A 153 17.51 13.54 9.14
N THR A 154 17.40 12.42 9.81
CA THR A 154 18.06 12.18 11.10
C THR A 154 18.67 10.78 11.09
N THR A 155 19.71 10.56 11.90
CA THR A 155 20.40 9.26 11.98
C THR A 155 20.72 8.91 13.41
N GLN A 156 20.62 7.61 13.73
CA GLN A 156 21.06 7.06 15.02
C GLN A 156 21.86 5.79 14.77
N GLU A 157 22.99 5.62 15.44
CA GLU A 157 23.76 4.37 15.39
C GLU A 157 23.10 3.33 16.31
N VAL A 158 22.95 2.11 15.80
CA VAL A 158 22.44 0.96 16.53
C VAL A 158 23.47 -0.17 16.44
N LYS A 159 23.97 -0.61 17.59
CA LYS A 159 24.87 -1.75 17.71
C LYS A 159 24.04 -3.03 17.84
N VAL A 160 24.34 -4.03 17.02
CA VAL A 160 23.67 -5.33 17.02
C VAL A 160 24.63 -6.38 17.50
N THR A 161 24.26 -7.14 18.54
CA THR A 161 25.12 -8.20 19.09
C THR A 161 24.95 -9.51 18.33
N ILE A 162 23.71 -9.84 17.89
CA ILE A 162 23.41 -10.99 17.05
C ILE A 162 22.68 -10.48 15.81
N GLY A 163 23.27 -10.66 14.61
CA GLY A 163 22.68 -10.21 13.36
C GLY A 163 21.36 -10.91 13.03
N GLY A 164 20.38 -10.15 12.51
CA GLY A 164 19.05 -10.67 12.18
C GLY A 164 18.92 -11.33 10.82
N CYS A 165 19.96 -11.29 9.97
CA CYS A 165 19.90 -11.71 8.56
C CYS A 165 20.81 -12.89 8.23
N GLY A 166 21.03 -13.81 9.12
CA GLY A 166 21.97 -14.91 8.86
C GLY A 166 22.12 -15.89 10.00
N GLY A 167 21.00 -16.38 10.48
CA GLY A 167 21.00 -17.59 11.28
C GLY A 167 20.60 -18.77 10.41
#